data_ed4191efc437a2d5e586205a71cf3abf
#
_entry.id   ed4191efc437a2d5e586205a71cf3abf
#
_cell.length_a   1.000
_cell.length_b   1.000
_cell.length_c   1.000
_cell.angle_alpha   90.00
_cell.angle_beta   90.00
_cell.angle_gamma   90.00
#
_symmetry.space_group_name_H-M   'P 1'
#
loop_
_entity.id
_entity.type
_entity.pdbx_description
1 polymer ?
#
loop_
_entity_poly.entity_id
_entity_poly.type
_entity_poly.pdbx_seq_one_letter_code
_entity_poly.pdbx_strand_id
1 'polypeptide(L)'
;MSESGQDAELRAAGTAHLTSPGLFVVERRLPKVSDQQLTVLQAALTSAASRFSARGDGVRLVGSIFLARQERLLSLFTAESLEAVRAVNEASLVPFGSIEPAVELPGPGLP
;
A
#
# COMPACT_ATOMS: atom_id res chain seq x y z
N MET A 1 -11.14 -2.89 27.32
CA MET A 1 -11.07 -2.91 26.94
C MET A 1 -11.18 -2.65 26.52
N SER A 2 -11.09 -2.82 26.27
CA SER A 2 -10.86 -2.77 25.69
C SER A 2 -10.75 -2.62 25.27
N GLU A 3 -10.36 -2.63 25.14
CA GLU A 3 -9.99 -2.67 24.58
C GLU A 3 -10.20 -2.91 24.28
N SER A 4 -10.38 -3.11 24.44
CA SER A 4 -10.46 -3.52 23.96
C SER A 4 -10.93 -3.88 23.55
N GLY A 5 -11.30 -4.08 23.78
CA GLY A 5 -11.51 -4.62 23.18
C GLY A 5 -12.06 -4.37 22.46
N GLN A 6 -12.19 -4.06 22.03
CA GLN A 6 -12.18 -3.84 21.09
C GLN A 6 -11.69 -3.33 20.56
N ASP A 7 -11.21 -2.84 20.93
CA ASP A 7 -10.28 -2.63 20.46
C ASP A 7 -9.63 -3.50 20.25
N ALA A 8 -9.94 -4.03 21.07
CA ALA A 8 -9.28 -5.14 20.75
C ALA A 8 -10.01 -5.83 19.75
N GLU A 9 -11.10 -5.85 19.77
CA GLU A 9 -11.67 -6.47 18.85
C GLU A 9 -11.67 -5.82 17.72
N LEU A 10 -11.90 -4.79 17.87
CA LEU A 10 -11.64 -4.13 16.81
C LEU A 10 -10.29 -4.31 16.53
N ARG A 11 -9.63 -4.31 17.44
CA ARG A 11 -8.48 -4.59 17.29
C ARG A 11 -8.35 -5.84 17.20
N ALA A 12 -9.31 -6.51 17.59
CA ALA A 12 -9.16 -7.85 17.46
C ALA A 12 -9.27 -8.13 16.10
N ALA A 13 -10.17 -7.59 15.55
CA ALA A 13 -10.11 -7.76 14.24
C ALA A 13 -8.85 -7.20 13.92
N GLY A 14 -8.56 -6.17 14.52
CA GLY A 14 -7.39 -5.62 14.22
C GLY A 14 -6.26 -6.35 14.75
N THR A 15 -6.44 -6.98 15.84
CA THR A 15 -5.37 -7.63 16.51
C THR A 15 -4.86 -8.81 15.80
N ALA A 16 -5.73 -9.53 15.20
CA ALA A 16 -5.31 -10.67 14.43
C ALA A 16 -4.33 -10.22 13.40
N HIS A 17 -4.37 -8.97 13.09
CA HIS A 17 -3.53 -8.52 12.10
C HIS A 17 -2.18 -8.25 12.55
N LEU A 18 -1.93 -8.22 13.82
CA LEU A 18 -0.59 -7.93 14.30
C LEU A 18 0.38 -9.00 13.88
N THR A 19 -0.11 -10.18 13.53
CA THR A 19 0.77 -11.24 13.08
C THR A 19 0.75 -11.42 11.59
N SER A 20 0.03 -10.56 10.89
CA SER A 20 -0.10 -10.64 9.44
C SER A 20 0.54 -9.43 8.82
N PRO A 21 0.88 -9.51 7.54
CA PRO A 21 1.35 -8.32 6.85
C PRO A 21 0.31 -7.21 6.97
N GLY A 22 0.77 -6.01 7.20
CA GLY A 22 -0.12 -4.86 7.25
C GLY A 22 -0.41 -4.31 5.88
N LEU A 23 -1.42 -3.48 5.81
CA LEU A 23 -1.80 -2.80 4.58
C LEU A 23 -1.31 -1.35 4.67
N PHE A 24 -0.71 -0.87 3.60
CA PHE A 24 -0.18 0.49 3.55
C PHE A 24 -0.59 1.17 2.26
N VAL A 25 -0.87 2.46 2.35
CA VAL A 25 -1.22 3.27 1.19
C VAL A 25 -0.11 4.28 0.96
N VAL A 26 0.43 4.29 -0.25
CA VAL A 26 1.48 5.23 -0.65
C VAL A 26 0.86 6.23 -1.60
N GLU A 27 1.01 7.50 -1.29
CA GLU A 27 0.42 8.54 -2.11
C GLU A 27 1.48 9.25 -2.93
N ARG A 28 1.16 9.53 -4.19
CA ARG A 28 1.97 10.35 -5.07
C ARG A 28 1.11 11.42 -5.71
N ARG A 29 1.66 12.62 -5.83
CA ARG A 29 1.02 13.66 -6.61
C ARG A 29 1.65 13.65 -7.98
N LEU A 30 0.81 13.52 -9.01
CA LEU A 30 1.28 13.37 -10.38
C LEU A 30 0.58 14.36 -11.29
N PRO A 31 0.91 15.64 -11.18
CA PRO A 31 0.24 16.65 -12.00
C PRO A 31 0.49 16.40 -13.48
N LYS A 32 -0.57 16.47 -14.27
CA LYS A 32 -0.50 16.34 -15.72
C LYS A 32 0.12 15.02 -16.19
N VAL A 33 -0.04 13.98 -15.39
CA VAL A 33 0.50 12.68 -15.76
C VAL A 33 -0.33 12.08 -16.90
N SER A 34 0.34 11.42 -17.85
CA SER A 34 -0.34 10.75 -18.94
C SER A 34 -0.66 9.32 -18.56
N ASP A 35 -1.58 8.71 -19.32
CA ASP A 35 -1.90 7.30 -19.12
C ASP A 35 -0.67 6.44 -19.31
N GLN A 36 0.17 6.78 -20.27
CA GLN A 36 1.38 6.00 -20.50
C GLN A 36 2.34 6.12 -19.33
N GLN A 37 2.48 7.31 -18.78
CA GLN A 37 3.32 7.50 -17.61
C GLN A 37 2.80 6.72 -16.41
N LEU A 38 1.49 6.67 -16.24
CA LEU A 38 0.90 5.88 -15.16
C LEU A 38 1.21 4.39 -15.35
N THR A 39 1.10 3.90 -16.57
CA THR A 39 1.41 2.50 -16.86
C THR A 39 2.87 2.18 -16.56
N VAL A 40 3.78 3.08 -16.95
CA VAL A 40 5.19 2.88 -16.70
C VAL A 40 5.48 2.89 -15.20
N LEU A 41 4.86 3.82 -14.47
CA LEU A 41 5.06 3.88 -13.03
C LEU A 41 4.55 2.62 -12.36
N GLN A 42 3.36 2.15 -12.74
CA GLN A 42 2.80 0.95 -12.14
C GLN A 42 3.72 -0.25 -12.39
N ALA A 43 4.28 -0.35 -13.60
CA ALA A 43 5.22 -1.41 -13.92
C ALA A 43 6.48 -1.32 -13.05
N ALA A 44 6.97 -0.12 -12.82
CA ALA A 44 8.16 0.07 -11.99
C ALA A 44 7.90 -0.34 -10.55
N LEU A 45 6.73 0.00 -10.02
CA LEU A 45 6.37 -0.39 -8.66
C LEU A 45 6.21 -1.91 -8.55
N THR A 46 5.57 -2.52 -9.54
CA THR A 46 5.39 -3.96 -9.55
C THR A 46 6.74 -4.67 -9.58
N SER A 47 7.64 -4.18 -10.43
CA SER A 47 8.96 -4.78 -10.55
C SER A 47 9.75 -4.63 -9.25
N ALA A 48 9.72 -3.46 -8.64
CA ALA A 48 10.44 -3.24 -7.38
C ALA A 48 9.90 -4.15 -6.28
N ALA A 49 8.58 -4.24 -6.16
CA ALA A 49 7.97 -5.09 -5.13
C ALA A 49 8.35 -6.55 -5.36
N SER A 50 8.36 -6.98 -6.62
CA SER A 50 8.71 -8.35 -6.94
C SER A 50 10.15 -8.66 -6.56
N ARG A 51 11.07 -7.74 -6.82
CA ARG A 51 12.47 -7.95 -6.45
C ARG A 51 12.66 -8.06 -4.94
N PHE A 52 11.96 -7.23 -4.18
CA PHE A 52 12.07 -7.27 -2.73
C PHE A 52 11.43 -8.54 -2.19
N SER A 53 10.31 -8.95 -2.76
CA SER A 53 9.66 -10.17 -2.34
C SER A 53 10.54 -11.38 -2.60
N ALA A 54 11.25 -11.39 -3.72
CA ALA A 54 12.15 -12.48 -4.04
C ALA A 54 13.30 -12.59 -3.07
N ARG A 55 13.64 -11.49 -2.38
CA ARG A 55 14.69 -11.51 -1.36
C ARG A 55 14.13 -11.83 0.03
N GLY A 56 12.86 -12.14 0.13
CA GLY A 56 12.26 -12.49 1.40
C GLY A 56 11.71 -11.35 2.21
N ASP A 57 11.62 -10.16 1.62
CA ASP A 57 11.15 -8.98 2.35
C ASP A 57 9.63 -8.92 2.52
N GLY A 58 8.90 -9.79 1.86
CA GLY A 58 7.48 -9.92 2.11
C GLY A 58 6.64 -8.71 1.73
N VAL A 59 7.02 -7.99 0.69
CA VAL A 59 6.28 -6.83 0.23
C VAL A 59 5.53 -7.17 -1.05
N ARG A 60 4.27 -6.77 -1.13
CA ARG A 60 3.49 -7.04 -2.32
C ARG A 60 2.66 -5.82 -2.70
N LEU A 61 2.68 -5.47 -3.98
CA LEU A 61 1.80 -4.42 -4.49
C LEU A 61 0.44 -5.05 -4.78
N VAL A 62 -0.59 -4.57 -4.11
CA VAL A 62 -1.94 -5.07 -4.29
C VAL A 62 -2.59 -4.42 -5.51
N GLY A 63 -2.38 -3.13 -5.66
CA GLY A 63 -2.94 -2.40 -6.78
C GLY A 63 -2.82 -0.91 -6.54
N SER A 64 -3.27 -0.13 -7.52
CA SER A 64 -3.22 1.32 -7.41
C SER A 64 -4.53 1.91 -7.91
N ILE A 65 -4.86 3.08 -7.40
CA ILE A 65 -6.03 3.85 -7.81
C ILE A 65 -5.56 5.26 -8.13
N PHE A 66 -5.91 5.74 -9.31
CA PHE A 66 -5.56 7.10 -9.69
C PHE A 66 -6.79 7.99 -9.61
N LEU A 67 -6.70 9.03 -8.80
CA LEU A 67 -7.77 10.00 -8.64
C LEU A 67 -7.51 11.12 -9.64
N ALA A 68 -8.11 11.02 -10.81
CA ALA A 68 -7.75 11.87 -11.93
C ALA A 68 -7.95 13.35 -11.65
N ARG A 69 -9.04 13.72 -10.99
CA ARG A 69 -9.30 15.13 -10.75
C ARG A 69 -8.34 15.73 -9.73
N GLN A 70 -7.85 14.92 -8.81
CA GLN A 70 -6.91 15.37 -7.79
C GLN A 70 -5.47 15.13 -8.20
N GLU A 71 -5.27 14.43 -9.30
CA GLU A 71 -3.94 14.09 -9.80
C GLU A 71 -3.12 13.37 -8.75
N ARG A 72 -3.76 12.45 -8.04
CA ARG A 72 -3.13 11.69 -6.97
C ARG A 72 -3.22 10.21 -7.26
N LEU A 73 -2.12 9.51 -7.06
CA LEU A 73 -2.08 8.06 -7.20
C LEU A 73 -1.95 7.45 -5.81
N LEU A 74 -2.83 6.51 -5.50
CA LEU A 74 -2.79 5.76 -4.24
C LEU A 74 -2.42 4.33 -4.58
N SER A 75 -1.27 3.89 -4.10
CA SER A 75 -0.80 2.53 -4.32
C SER A 75 -0.90 1.75 -3.02
N LEU A 76 -1.49 0.57 -3.08
CA LEU A 76 -1.72 -0.25 -1.91
C LEU A 76 -0.69 -1.38 -1.85
N PHE A 77 -0.06 -1.52 -0.70
CA PHE A 77 0.93 -2.56 -0.47
C PHE A 77 0.58 -3.36 0.77
N THR A 78 0.87 -4.66 0.74
CA THR A 78 0.92 -5.43 1.97
C THR A 78 2.37 -5.70 2.29
N ALA A 79 2.74 -5.56 3.56
CA ALA A 79 4.12 -5.72 3.97
C ALA A 79 4.16 -5.94 5.48
N GLU A 80 5.29 -6.43 5.96
CA GLU A 80 5.45 -6.65 7.39
C GLU A 80 5.86 -5.39 8.13
N SER A 81 6.31 -4.37 7.41
CA SER A 81 6.70 -3.13 8.05
C SER A 81 6.56 -1.96 7.09
N LEU A 82 6.43 -0.79 7.67
CA LEU A 82 6.41 0.44 6.89
C LEU A 82 7.74 0.64 6.19
N GLU A 83 8.83 0.24 6.82
CA GLU A 83 10.15 0.39 6.24
C GLU A 83 10.31 -0.42 4.97
N ALA A 84 9.70 -1.60 4.91
CA ALA A 84 9.76 -2.41 3.70
C ALA A 84 9.03 -1.74 2.55
N VAL A 85 7.88 -1.12 2.85
CA VAL A 85 7.14 -0.38 1.83
C VAL A 85 7.95 0.81 1.35
N ARG A 86 8.57 1.53 2.29
CA ARG A 86 9.39 2.68 1.92
C ARG A 86 10.53 2.26 1.01
N ALA A 87 11.20 1.16 1.34
CA ALA A 87 12.33 0.70 0.55
C ALA A 87 11.94 0.37 -0.88
N VAL A 88 10.79 -0.29 -1.06
CA VAL A 88 10.31 -0.60 -2.39
C VAL A 88 10.03 0.68 -3.18
N ASN A 89 9.39 1.65 -2.52
CA ASN A 89 9.02 2.87 -3.21
C ASN A 89 10.23 3.73 -3.54
N GLU A 90 11.24 3.72 -2.69
CA GLU A 90 12.48 4.41 -3.00
C GLU A 90 13.22 3.73 -4.15
N ALA A 91 13.16 2.41 -4.20
CA ALA A 91 13.81 1.67 -5.28
C ALA A 91 13.16 1.92 -6.62
N SER A 92 11.91 2.34 -6.64
CA SER A 92 11.23 2.66 -7.89
C SER A 92 11.75 3.96 -8.51
N LEU A 93 12.46 4.77 -7.72
CA LEU A 93 13.03 6.04 -8.16
C LEU A 93 11.97 7.07 -8.55
N VAL A 94 10.73 6.87 -8.14
CA VAL A 94 9.67 7.83 -8.38
C VAL A 94 9.30 8.44 -7.02
N PRO A 95 9.38 9.75 -6.87
CA PRO A 95 9.09 10.37 -5.59
C PRO A 95 7.68 10.07 -5.11
N PHE A 96 7.51 9.99 -3.81
CA PHE A 96 6.20 9.79 -3.20
C PHE A 96 6.08 10.74 -2.01
N GLY A 97 4.82 11.00 -1.62
CA GLY A 97 4.56 11.97 -0.58
C GLY A 97 4.42 11.36 0.80
N SER A 98 3.64 10.31 0.92
CA SER A 98 3.36 9.73 2.23
C SER A 98 3.14 8.24 2.13
N ILE A 99 3.35 7.55 3.25
CA ILE A 99 3.02 6.15 3.42
C ILE A 99 2.19 6.08 4.68
N GLU A 100 0.99 5.51 4.58
CA GLU A 100 0.11 5.44 5.72
C GLU A 100 -0.37 4.02 5.97
N PRO A 101 -0.37 3.56 7.22
CA PRO A 101 -1.02 2.30 7.54
C PRO A 101 -2.50 2.42 7.24
N ALA A 102 -3.09 1.34 6.79
CA ALA A 102 -4.50 1.33 6.41
C ALA A 102 -5.17 0.06 6.87
N VAL A 103 -6.48 0.11 6.92
CA VAL A 103 -7.29 -1.05 7.28
C VAL A 103 -8.32 -1.22 6.18
N GLU A 104 -8.47 -2.46 5.74
CA GLU A 104 -9.46 -2.75 4.74
C GLU A 104 -10.80 -3.02 5.38
N LEU A 105 -11.82 -2.35 4.88
CA LEU A 105 -13.20 -2.57 5.32
C LEU A 105 -13.98 -3.05 4.11
N PRO A 106 -14.10 -4.35 3.92
CA PRO A 106 -14.74 -4.86 2.70
C PRO A 106 -16.21 -4.51 2.67
N GLY A 107 -16.67 -4.11 1.51
CA GLY A 107 -18.07 -3.86 1.30
C GLY A 107 -18.76 -5.08 0.73
N PRO A 108 -20.10 -5.13 0.79
CA PRO A 108 -20.82 -6.29 0.31
C PRO A 108 -20.78 -6.45 -1.20
N GLY A 109 -20.42 -5.42 -1.92
CA GLY A 109 -20.40 -5.48 -3.38
C GLY A 109 -19.10 -5.94 -3.97
N LEU A 110 -18.08 -6.20 -3.12
CA LEU A 110 -16.78 -6.65 -3.61
C LEU A 110 -16.49 -8.02 -3.07
N PRO A 111 -16.11 -8.96 -3.94
CA PRO A 111 -15.80 -10.33 -3.48
C PRO A 111 -14.55 -10.37 -2.63
#